data_29207fcab291cd805186e343013b1618
#
_entry.id   29207fcab291cd805186e343013b1618
#
_cell.length_a   1.000
_cell.length_b   1.000
_cell.length_c   1.000
_cell.angle_alpha   90.00
_cell.angle_beta   90.00
_cell.angle_gamma   90.00
#
_symmetry.space_group_name_H-M   'P 1'
#
loop_
_entity.id
_entity.type
_entity.pdbx_description
1 polymer ?
#
loop_
_entity_poly.entity_id
_entity_poly.type
_entity_poly.pdbx_seq_one_letter_code
_entity_poly.pdbx_strand_id
1 'polypeptide(L)'
;MSRFVHLSVHTEFSLVDSTVRIKPMVKAVAETMPAVAVTDRCNLFALVKFYRAAMDVGIKPIVGVDLRVSGAASDGTLTRVLLLVQNQTGYLNLTNLVSQGYQQGQVNGEPVIELDWLFEANEGLIALSGSIDGDIASALKRGNKDEALAAAKRWQSVFGDRYYLELTRTERAFEEEYIAGACEIAIACSIPVVATNDVRFLEADDFDAHEARLCIQQGHVLADPRRQKLVSEQQYLKSADDMIELFSDIPVAIDNAVEIAKRCNLTLNLGQPVLPDFPIPEGMTETEFFYASAQEGLEVRLNELYDTSAENFADIRKPYDDRLKRELDVIAQMGFPGYFLICLLYTSDAADE
;
A
#
# COMPACT_ATOMS: atom_id res chain seq x y z
N MET A 1 -14.72 -15.27 21.65
CA MET A 1 -13.86 -14.35 20.90
C MET A 1 -13.57 -15.01 19.57
N SER A 2 -13.73 -14.31 18.46
CA SER A 2 -13.41 -14.85 17.13
C SER A 2 -11.97 -15.35 17.09
N ARG A 3 -11.77 -16.52 16.49
CA ARG A 3 -10.46 -17.16 16.38
C ARG A 3 -9.81 -16.95 15.00
N PHE A 4 -10.36 -16.07 14.17
CA PHE A 4 -9.86 -15.83 12.82
C PHE A 4 -9.84 -14.34 12.47
N VAL A 5 -8.92 -13.96 11.57
CA VAL A 5 -8.79 -12.61 11.01
C VAL A 5 -8.43 -12.74 9.53
N HIS A 6 -9.17 -12.08 8.64
CA HIS A 6 -8.79 -12.00 7.23
C HIS A 6 -7.54 -11.13 7.04
N LEU A 7 -6.47 -11.74 6.51
CA LEU A 7 -5.18 -11.09 6.25
C LEU A 7 -4.94 -10.78 4.76
N SER A 8 -5.78 -11.27 3.87
CA SER A 8 -5.71 -11.07 2.42
C SER A 8 -7.07 -10.61 1.92
N VAL A 9 -7.25 -9.29 1.78
CA VAL A 9 -8.49 -8.67 1.29
C VAL A 9 -8.15 -7.56 0.32
N HIS A 10 -8.65 -7.68 -0.90
CA HIS A 10 -8.57 -6.65 -1.93
C HIS A 10 -9.83 -5.79 -1.89
N THR A 11 -9.66 -4.48 -2.09
CA THR A 11 -10.79 -3.54 -2.13
C THR A 11 -11.01 -2.98 -3.53
N GLU A 12 -12.03 -2.14 -3.69
CA GLU A 12 -12.29 -1.38 -4.92
C GLU A 12 -11.07 -0.58 -5.41
N PHE A 13 -10.07 -0.34 -4.54
CA PHE A 13 -8.81 0.35 -4.85
C PHE A 13 -7.74 -0.58 -5.47
N SER A 14 -7.94 -1.88 -5.49
CA SER A 14 -7.22 -2.81 -6.38
C SER A 14 -7.68 -2.68 -7.84
N LEU A 15 -8.54 -1.72 -8.12
CA LEU A 15 -9.14 -1.36 -9.41
C LEU A 15 -9.92 -2.52 -10.01
N VAL A 16 -9.27 -3.38 -10.76
CA VAL A 16 -9.94 -4.47 -11.50
C VAL A 16 -10.18 -5.69 -10.63
N ASP A 17 -9.26 -5.96 -9.73
CA ASP A 17 -9.17 -7.23 -9.01
C ASP A 17 -10.21 -7.43 -7.91
N SER A 18 -11.01 -6.41 -7.55
CA SER A 18 -11.98 -6.53 -6.46
C SER A 18 -13.17 -5.58 -6.58
N THR A 19 -14.31 -6.01 -6.07
CA THR A 19 -15.54 -5.21 -5.92
C THR A 19 -15.81 -4.80 -4.48
N VAL A 20 -14.96 -5.17 -3.53
CA VAL A 20 -15.14 -4.92 -2.10
C VAL A 20 -15.09 -3.43 -1.78
N ARG A 21 -16.19 -2.90 -1.25
CA ARG A 21 -16.25 -1.52 -0.75
C ARG A 21 -15.87 -1.47 0.73
N ILE A 22 -15.04 -0.49 1.12
CA ILE A 22 -14.47 -0.39 2.47
C ILE A 22 -15.53 -0.36 3.57
N LYS A 23 -16.51 0.56 3.50
CA LYS A 23 -17.49 0.70 4.58
C LYS A 23 -18.37 -0.55 4.81
N PRO A 24 -18.94 -1.18 3.75
CA PRO A 24 -19.65 -2.45 3.91
C PRO A 24 -18.79 -3.57 4.49
N MET A 25 -17.56 -3.73 3.99
CA MET A 25 -16.60 -4.74 4.49
C MET A 25 -16.31 -4.55 5.98
N VAL A 26 -15.94 -3.34 6.38
CA VAL A 26 -15.61 -3.03 7.78
C VAL A 26 -16.80 -3.30 8.70
N LYS A 27 -18.02 -2.97 8.25
CA LYS A 27 -19.24 -3.27 9.01
C LYS A 27 -19.48 -4.76 9.15
N ALA A 28 -19.36 -5.54 8.09
CA ALA A 28 -19.52 -6.99 8.12
C ALA A 28 -18.49 -7.67 9.03
N VAL A 29 -17.23 -7.26 8.94
CA VAL A 29 -16.14 -7.77 9.79
C VAL A 29 -16.38 -7.47 11.26
N ALA A 30 -16.88 -6.26 11.59
CA ALA A 30 -17.11 -5.84 12.98
C ALA A 30 -18.11 -6.72 13.73
N GLU A 31 -18.97 -7.45 13.03
CA GLU A 31 -19.95 -8.35 13.65
C GLU A 31 -19.29 -9.62 14.22
N THR A 32 -18.17 -10.09 13.63
CA THR A 32 -17.62 -11.42 13.94
C THR A 32 -16.13 -11.44 14.23
N MET A 33 -15.36 -10.43 13.80
CA MET A 33 -13.90 -10.43 13.88
C MET A 33 -13.35 -9.14 14.52
N PRO A 34 -12.24 -9.23 15.29
CA PRO A 34 -11.65 -8.07 15.97
C PRO A 34 -10.75 -7.20 15.07
N ALA A 35 -10.38 -7.70 13.91
CA ALA A 35 -9.43 -7.07 13.00
C ALA A 35 -9.67 -7.51 11.55
N VAL A 36 -9.15 -6.75 10.60
CA VAL A 36 -9.07 -7.13 9.19
C VAL A 36 -7.88 -6.45 8.53
N ALA A 37 -7.25 -7.12 7.57
CA ALA A 37 -6.25 -6.50 6.72
C ALA A 37 -6.86 -6.00 5.41
N VAL A 38 -6.30 -4.91 4.87
CA VAL A 38 -6.48 -4.50 3.48
C VAL A 38 -5.12 -4.62 2.80
N THR A 39 -5.11 -5.36 1.69
CA THR A 39 -3.92 -5.75 0.95
C THR A 39 -4.16 -5.57 -0.54
N ASP A 40 -4.43 -4.33 -0.93
CA ASP A 40 -4.67 -3.99 -2.31
C ASP A 40 -3.44 -4.26 -3.19
N ARG A 41 -3.66 -4.49 -4.48
CA ARG A 41 -2.62 -4.85 -5.43
C ARG A 41 -1.70 -3.66 -5.70
N CYS A 42 -0.45 -3.79 -5.27
CA CYS A 42 0.64 -2.85 -5.50
C CYS A 42 0.31 -1.39 -5.14
N ASN A 43 -0.59 -1.13 -4.20
CA ASN A 43 -0.93 0.23 -3.78
C ASN A 43 -1.46 0.31 -2.35
N LEU A 44 -1.47 1.54 -1.81
CA LEU A 44 -2.00 1.89 -0.49
C LEU A 44 -3.14 2.93 -0.60
N PHE A 45 -3.83 3.02 -1.74
CA PHE A 45 -4.82 4.08 -1.98
C PHE A 45 -6.01 4.02 -1.01
N ALA A 46 -6.39 2.84 -0.57
CA ALA A 46 -7.46 2.63 0.41
C ALA A 46 -7.10 3.05 1.84
N LEU A 47 -5.79 3.18 2.16
CA LEU A 47 -5.25 3.17 3.52
C LEU A 47 -5.98 4.11 4.48
N VAL A 48 -6.01 5.41 4.19
CA VAL A 48 -6.58 6.40 5.12
C VAL A 48 -8.09 6.20 5.30
N LYS A 49 -8.79 5.91 4.20
CA LYS A 49 -10.24 5.65 4.20
C LYS A 49 -10.58 4.39 5.01
N PHE A 50 -9.79 3.34 4.82
CA PHE A 50 -9.92 2.08 5.56
C PHE A 50 -9.61 2.26 7.04
N TYR A 51 -8.46 2.87 7.37
CA TYR A 51 -8.03 3.08 8.75
C TYR A 51 -9.08 3.83 9.57
N ARG A 52 -9.61 4.94 9.04
CA ARG A 52 -10.68 5.70 9.70
C ARG A 52 -11.94 4.86 9.88
N ALA A 53 -12.41 4.20 8.82
CA ALA A 53 -13.62 3.39 8.90
C ALA A 53 -13.50 2.24 9.91
N ALA A 54 -12.35 1.59 10.01
CA ALA A 54 -12.09 0.52 10.98
C ALA A 54 -12.07 1.05 12.42
N MET A 55 -11.39 2.18 12.65
CA MET A 55 -11.34 2.82 13.97
C MET A 55 -12.71 3.29 14.43
N ASP A 56 -13.55 3.81 13.53
CA ASP A 56 -14.92 4.29 13.83
C ASP A 56 -15.82 3.17 14.36
N VAL A 57 -15.61 1.92 13.93
CA VAL A 57 -16.41 0.76 14.41
C VAL A 57 -15.68 -0.09 15.45
N GLY A 58 -14.47 0.31 15.84
CA GLY A 58 -13.71 -0.34 16.92
C GLY A 58 -13.02 -1.64 16.53
N ILE A 59 -12.75 -1.90 15.23
CA ILE A 59 -11.93 -3.02 14.77
C ILE A 59 -10.52 -2.56 14.45
N LYS A 60 -9.56 -3.47 14.63
CA LYS A 60 -8.15 -3.17 14.37
C LYS A 60 -7.84 -3.20 12.87
N PRO A 61 -7.41 -2.08 12.26
CA PRO A 61 -6.94 -2.06 10.88
C PRO A 61 -5.54 -2.68 10.78
N ILE A 62 -5.37 -3.61 9.85
CA ILE A 62 -4.07 -4.16 9.48
C ILE A 62 -3.75 -3.68 8.06
N VAL A 63 -2.58 -3.08 7.90
CA VAL A 63 -2.14 -2.50 6.63
C VAL A 63 -1.20 -3.47 5.94
N GLY A 64 -1.44 -3.71 4.67
CA GLY A 64 -0.58 -4.53 3.84
C GLY A 64 -0.72 -4.21 2.36
N VAL A 65 0.03 -4.92 1.54
CA VAL A 65 -0.01 -4.83 0.08
C VAL A 65 0.26 -6.20 -0.52
N ASP A 66 -0.48 -6.53 -1.56
CA ASP A 66 -0.21 -7.66 -2.43
C ASP A 66 0.75 -7.21 -3.55
N LEU A 67 1.96 -7.76 -3.59
CA LEU A 67 3.01 -7.36 -4.52
C LEU A 67 3.28 -8.44 -5.57
N ARG A 68 3.58 -7.97 -6.78
CA ARG A 68 4.24 -8.77 -7.79
C ARG A 68 5.74 -8.65 -7.67
N VAL A 69 6.45 -9.80 -7.65
CA VAL A 69 7.89 -9.86 -7.43
C VAL A 69 8.56 -10.56 -8.61
N SER A 70 9.61 -9.92 -9.13
CA SER A 70 10.55 -10.51 -10.09
C SER A 70 11.78 -11.08 -9.39
N GLY A 71 12.45 -12.05 -10.04
CA GLY A 71 13.67 -12.65 -9.51
C GLY A 71 13.45 -13.67 -8.37
N ALA A 72 12.21 -13.90 -7.94
CA ALA A 72 11.92 -14.89 -6.91
C ALA A 72 11.89 -16.33 -7.48
N ALA A 73 11.22 -16.54 -8.62
CA ALA A 73 11.20 -17.82 -9.31
C ALA A 73 12.35 -17.96 -10.31
N SER A 74 12.94 -19.15 -10.41
CA SER A 74 14.10 -19.43 -11.29
C SER A 74 13.78 -19.40 -12.78
N ASP A 75 12.50 -19.57 -13.13
CA ASP A 75 12.01 -19.55 -14.52
C ASP A 75 11.67 -18.13 -15.03
N GLY A 76 11.92 -17.09 -14.21
CA GLY A 76 11.62 -15.72 -14.53
C GLY A 76 10.14 -15.35 -14.44
N THR A 77 9.27 -16.24 -13.98
CA THR A 77 7.86 -15.94 -13.74
C THR A 77 7.71 -14.91 -12.63
N LEU A 78 6.82 -13.93 -12.83
CA LEU A 78 6.44 -13.01 -11.76
C LEU A 78 5.62 -13.76 -10.72
N THR A 79 6.03 -13.64 -9.46
CA THR A 79 5.37 -14.30 -8.33
C THR A 79 4.65 -13.30 -7.45
N ARG A 80 3.79 -13.79 -6.59
CA ARG A 80 3.05 -13.02 -5.60
C ARG A 80 3.70 -13.13 -4.23
N VAL A 81 3.73 -12.04 -3.48
CA VAL A 81 4.00 -12.02 -2.05
C VAL A 81 3.07 -11.00 -1.39
N LEU A 82 2.54 -11.34 -0.24
CA LEU A 82 1.70 -10.44 0.54
C LEU A 82 2.50 -9.93 1.73
N LEU A 83 2.61 -8.60 1.84
CA LEU A 83 3.32 -7.95 2.95
C LEU A 83 2.34 -7.29 3.90
N LEU A 84 2.54 -7.48 5.21
CA LEU A 84 1.79 -6.85 6.29
C LEU A 84 2.70 -5.99 7.14
N VAL A 85 2.22 -4.81 7.51
CA VAL A 85 2.98 -3.82 8.28
C VAL A 85 2.88 -4.11 9.78
N GLN A 86 4.02 -4.26 10.45
CA GLN A 86 4.07 -4.42 11.90
C GLN A 86 4.09 -3.10 12.66
N ASN A 87 4.82 -2.11 12.14
CA ASN A 87 5.13 -0.85 12.83
C ASN A 87 5.45 0.28 11.83
N GLN A 88 5.85 1.44 12.34
CA GLN A 88 6.17 2.61 11.51
C GLN A 88 7.34 2.37 10.54
N THR A 89 8.38 1.64 10.95
CA THR A 89 9.50 1.29 10.06
C THR A 89 9.03 0.46 8.88
N GLY A 90 8.22 -0.58 9.14
CA GLY A 90 7.62 -1.40 8.07
C GLY A 90 6.71 -0.60 7.14
N TYR A 91 5.98 0.39 7.68
CA TYR A 91 5.16 1.27 6.86
C TYR A 91 6.01 2.11 5.89
N LEU A 92 7.09 2.71 6.36
CA LEU A 92 8.01 3.48 5.52
C LEU A 92 8.69 2.60 4.48
N ASN A 93 9.16 1.42 4.88
CA ASN A 93 9.76 0.46 3.95
C ASN A 93 8.76 0.04 2.87
N LEU A 94 7.51 -0.27 3.24
CA LEU A 94 6.48 -0.67 2.29
C LEU A 94 6.12 0.46 1.31
N THR A 95 5.98 1.70 1.80
CA THR A 95 5.68 2.86 0.94
C THR A 95 6.81 3.14 -0.04
N ASN A 96 8.07 3.00 0.39
CA ASN A 96 9.24 3.15 -0.49
C ASN A 96 9.28 2.05 -1.56
N LEU A 97 9.07 0.79 -1.17
CA LEU A 97 9.01 -0.34 -2.10
C LEU A 97 7.94 -0.15 -3.18
N VAL A 98 6.71 0.20 -2.76
CA VAL A 98 5.62 0.47 -3.70
C VAL A 98 5.98 1.62 -4.65
N SER A 99 6.52 2.73 -4.12
CA SER A 99 6.95 3.88 -4.94
C SER A 99 8.06 3.49 -5.94
N GLN A 100 9.03 2.69 -5.51
CA GLN A 100 10.11 2.20 -6.37
C GLN A 100 9.57 1.30 -7.48
N GLY A 101 8.58 0.44 -7.20
CA GLY A 101 7.90 -0.37 -8.20
C GLY A 101 7.23 0.47 -9.28
N TYR A 102 6.58 1.59 -8.91
CA TYR A 102 5.98 2.51 -9.88
C TYR A 102 7.02 3.30 -10.68
N GLN A 103 8.13 3.69 -10.08
CA GLN A 103 9.15 4.53 -10.72
C GLN A 103 10.14 3.75 -11.58
N GLN A 104 10.52 2.54 -11.17
CA GLN A 104 11.64 1.79 -11.75
C GLN A 104 11.27 0.37 -12.18
N GLY A 105 10.22 -0.23 -11.60
CA GLY A 105 9.88 -1.64 -11.74
C GLY A 105 8.65 -1.94 -12.60
N GLN A 106 8.28 -1.08 -13.56
CA GLN A 106 7.08 -1.34 -14.36
C GLN A 106 7.30 -2.40 -15.45
N VAL A 107 6.41 -3.40 -15.47
CA VAL A 107 6.32 -4.41 -16.52
C VAL A 107 4.92 -4.35 -17.13
N ASN A 108 4.81 -3.99 -18.41
CA ASN A 108 3.53 -3.79 -19.11
C ASN A 108 2.56 -2.82 -18.41
N GLY A 109 3.10 -1.77 -17.76
CA GLY A 109 2.31 -0.78 -17.03
C GLY A 109 1.86 -1.22 -15.63
N GLU A 110 2.24 -2.41 -15.17
CA GLU A 110 2.02 -2.88 -13.80
C GLU A 110 3.30 -2.73 -12.95
N PRO A 111 3.21 -2.21 -11.72
CA PRO A 111 4.36 -2.13 -10.83
C PRO A 111 4.79 -3.54 -10.38
N VAL A 112 6.09 -3.78 -10.47
CA VAL A 112 6.74 -5.03 -10.07
C VAL A 112 7.90 -4.67 -9.14
N ILE A 113 8.11 -5.46 -8.10
CA ILE A 113 9.19 -5.30 -7.13
C ILE A 113 10.28 -6.31 -7.43
N GLU A 114 11.53 -5.89 -7.49
CA GLU A 114 12.64 -6.83 -7.53
C GLU A 114 12.85 -7.47 -6.14
N LEU A 115 13.14 -8.76 -6.11
CA LEU A 115 13.31 -9.50 -4.86
C LEU A 115 14.38 -8.88 -3.95
N ASP A 116 15.47 -8.39 -4.53
CA ASP A 116 16.58 -7.79 -3.78
C ASP A 116 16.13 -6.50 -3.07
N TRP A 117 15.33 -5.66 -3.72
CA TRP A 117 14.76 -4.45 -3.07
C TRP A 117 13.92 -4.82 -1.85
N LEU A 118 13.10 -5.86 -2.00
CA LEU A 118 12.26 -6.34 -0.89
C LEU A 118 13.10 -6.89 0.26
N PHE A 119 14.17 -7.62 -0.06
CA PHE A 119 15.04 -8.19 0.95
C PHE A 119 15.85 -7.13 1.71
N GLU A 120 16.23 -6.05 1.05
CA GLU A 120 16.88 -4.89 1.70
C GLU A 120 15.92 -4.12 2.61
N ALA A 121 14.65 -3.98 2.21
CA ALA A 121 13.63 -3.20 2.91
C ALA A 121 12.67 -4.05 3.78
N ASN A 122 13.11 -5.19 4.31
CA ASN A 122 12.25 -6.16 4.99
C ASN A 122 11.89 -5.82 6.45
N GLU A 123 12.58 -4.87 7.08
CA GLU A 123 12.39 -4.56 8.50
C GLU A 123 10.97 -4.04 8.79
N GLY A 124 10.35 -4.54 9.87
CA GLY A 124 9.00 -4.15 10.28
C GLY A 124 7.88 -4.70 9.38
N LEU A 125 8.20 -5.64 8.49
CA LEU A 125 7.25 -6.31 7.61
C LEU A 125 7.12 -7.79 7.96
N ILE A 126 5.91 -8.33 7.81
CA ILE A 126 5.62 -9.77 7.78
C ILE A 126 5.33 -10.13 6.32
N ALA A 127 5.90 -11.24 5.84
CA ALA A 127 5.70 -11.74 4.48
C ALA A 127 4.90 -13.04 4.50
N LEU A 128 3.85 -13.13 3.66
CA LEU A 128 3.13 -14.35 3.36
C LEU A 128 3.48 -14.80 1.94
N SER A 129 3.65 -16.10 1.74
CA SER A 129 4.27 -16.69 0.53
C SER A 129 3.49 -16.54 -0.78
N GLY A 130 2.31 -15.91 -0.78
CA GLY A 130 1.50 -15.73 -1.99
C GLY A 130 0.72 -16.96 -2.44
N SER A 131 0.60 -17.98 -1.57
CA SER A 131 -0.13 -19.22 -1.84
C SER A 131 0.25 -19.86 -3.20
N ILE A 132 -0.72 -20.26 -4.01
CA ILE A 132 -0.49 -20.91 -5.33
C ILE A 132 0.14 -20.00 -6.40
N ASP A 133 0.22 -18.69 -6.12
CA ASP A 133 0.80 -17.68 -7.03
C ASP A 133 2.22 -17.24 -6.58
N GLY A 134 2.75 -17.83 -5.50
CA GLY A 134 4.10 -17.59 -4.99
C GLY A 134 5.20 -18.40 -5.68
N ASP A 135 6.45 -18.11 -5.36
CA ASP A 135 7.64 -18.79 -5.90
C ASP A 135 7.75 -20.25 -5.47
N ILE A 136 7.39 -20.56 -4.22
CA ILE A 136 7.34 -21.93 -3.71
C ILE A 136 6.33 -22.75 -4.51
N ALA A 137 5.13 -22.21 -4.74
CA ALA A 137 4.12 -22.88 -5.55
C ALA A 137 4.57 -23.05 -6.99
N SER A 138 5.26 -22.07 -7.58
CA SER A 138 5.83 -22.17 -8.92
C SER A 138 6.80 -23.36 -9.01
N ALA A 139 7.70 -23.54 -8.05
CA ALA A 139 8.61 -24.67 -8.00
C ALA A 139 7.88 -26.03 -7.81
N LEU A 140 6.87 -26.08 -6.92
CA LEU A 140 6.08 -27.28 -6.69
C LEU A 140 5.26 -27.69 -7.93
N LYS A 141 4.69 -26.73 -8.67
CA LYS A 141 3.98 -26.98 -9.94
C LYS A 141 4.87 -27.65 -11.00
N ARG A 142 6.18 -27.34 -10.98
CA ARG A 142 7.16 -27.99 -11.85
C ARG A 142 7.68 -29.32 -11.30
N GLY A 143 7.22 -29.77 -10.13
CA GLY A 143 7.68 -30.97 -9.45
C GLY A 143 9.07 -30.84 -8.81
N ASN A 144 9.59 -29.61 -8.68
CA ASN A 144 10.94 -29.34 -8.14
C ASN A 144 10.89 -29.01 -6.63
N LYS A 145 10.80 -30.05 -5.81
CA LYS A 145 10.74 -29.90 -4.34
C LYS A 145 12.02 -29.28 -3.75
N ASP A 146 13.18 -29.55 -4.33
CA ASP A 146 14.46 -29.00 -3.84
C ASP A 146 14.52 -27.49 -4.03
N GLU A 147 14.04 -26.99 -5.17
CA GLU A 147 13.91 -25.56 -5.45
C GLU A 147 12.91 -24.90 -4.50
N ALA A 148 11.75 -25.53 -4.27
CA ALA A 148 10.74 -25.02 -3.35
C ALA A 148 11.31 -24.90 -1.91
N LEU A 149 12.07 -25.90 -1.48
CA LEU A 149 12.75 -25.89 -0.18
C LEU A 149 13.84 -24.80 -0.11
N ALA A 150 14.61 -24.62 -1.18
CA ALA A 150 15.62 -23.58 -1.26
C ALA A 150 14.99 -22.17 -1.22
N ALA A 151 13.88 -21.95 -1.93
CA ALA A 151 13.11 -20.71 -1.89
C ALA A 151 12.62 -20.43 -0.45
N ALA A 152 12.00 -21.39 0.22
CA ALA A 152 11.53 -21.24 1.59
C ALA A 152 12.66 -20.85 2.57
N LYS A 153 13.82 -21.50 2.47
CA LYS A 153 15.01 -21.16 3.28
C LYS A 153 15.54 -19.76 2.97
N ARG A 154 15.52 -19.33 1.73
CA ARG A 154 15.92 -17.98 1.32
C ARG A 154 15.03 -16.92 1.98
N TRP A 155 13.71 -17.08 1.93
CA TRP A 155 12.77 -16.20 2.60
C TRP A 155 12.96 -16.21 4.12
N GLN A 156 13.10 -17.39 4.71
CA GLN A 156 13.32 -17.53 6.15
C GLN A 156 14.63 -16.88 6.61
N SER A 157 15.69 -16.91 5.81
CA SER A 157 16.98 -16.28 6.15
C SER A 157 16.88 -14.76 6.27
N VAL A 158 15.94 -14.12 5.55
CA VAL A 158 15.73 -12.67 5.57
C VAL A 158 14.66 -12.24 6.57
N PHE A 159 13.52 -12.93 6.57
CA PHE A 159 12.37 -12.56 7.41
C PHE A 159 12.36 -13.24 8.78
N GLY A 160 13.11 -14.33 8.98
CA GLY A 160 13.14 -15.07 10.22
C GLY A 160 11.75 -15.59 10.61
N ASP A 161 11.28 -15.22 11.80
CA ASP A 161 9.95 -15.55 12.36
C ASP A 161 8.81 -14.71 11.77
N ARG A 162 9.10 -13.83 10.81
CA ARG A 162 8.14 -12.96 10.10
C ARG A 162 7.75 -13.50 8.72
N TYR A 163 8.15 -14.72 8.37
CA TYR A 163 7.75 -15.39 7.14
C TYR A 163 6.76 -16.52 7.43
N TYR A 164 5.68 -16.58 6.65
CA TYR A 164 4.63 -17.58 6.77
C TYR A 164 4.29 -18.18 5.40
N LEU A 165 4.06 -19.48 5.36
CA LEU A 165 3.50 -20.12 4.18
C LEU A 165 1.98 -19.89 4.17
N GLU A 166 1.50 -19.16 3.17
CA GLU A 166 0.09 -18.82 2.99
C GLU A 166 -0.66 -19.99 2.37
N LEU A 167 -1.76 -20.42 2.98
CA LEU A 167 -2.62 -21.48 2.51
C LEU A 167 -3.99 -20.92 2.16
N THR A 168 -4.50 -21.27 0.96
CA THR A 168 -5.85 -20.89 0.50
C THR A 168 -6.63 -22.13 0.09
N ARG A 169 -7.94 -22.12 0.35
CA ARG A 169 -8.92 -23.12 -0.13
C ARG A 169 -10.07 -22.40 -0.80
N THR A 170 -9.83 -22.03 -2.05
CA THR A 170 -10.77 -21.26 -2.86
C THR A 170 -11.27 -22.04 -4.08
N GLU A 171 -11.08 -23.36 -4.11
CA GLU A 171 -11.44 -24.26 -5.19
C GLU A 171 -10.71 -23.96 -6.52
N ARG A 172 -9.57 -23.26 -6.46
CA ARG A 172 -8.70 -23.09 -7.62
C ARG A 172 -7.85 -24.35 -7.82
N ALA A 173 -7.52 -24.62 -9.07
CA ALA A 173 -6.67 -25.75 -9.42
C ALA A 173 -5.32 -25.70 -8.68
N PHE A 174 -4.80 -26.86 -8.27
CA PHE A 174 -3.52 -27.02 -7.60
C PHE A 174 -3.47 -26.58 -6.11
N GLU A 175 -4.53 -26.10 -5.51
CA GLU A 175 -4.49 -25.64 -4.10
C GLU A 175 -4.17 -26.78 -3.13
N GLU A 176 -4.84 -27.94 -3.25
CA GLU A 176 -4.63 -29.06 -2.32
C GLU A 176 -3.23 -29.70 -2.48
N GLU A 177 -2.72 -29.81 -3.71
CA GLU A 177 -1.36 -30.28 -3.97
C GLU A 177 -0.32 -29.29 -3.40
N TYR A 178 -0.59 -27.99 -3.53
CA TYR A 178 0.25 -26.95 -2.93
C TYR A 178 0.22 -27.05 -1.41
N ILE A 179 -0.95 -27.16 -0.78
CA ILE A 179 -1.09 -27.27 0.69
C ILE A 179 -0.28 -28.46 1.20
N ALA A 180 -0.38 -29.62 0.55
CA ALA A 180 0.40 -30.79 0.94
C ALA A 180 1.92 -30.52 0.87
N GLY A 181 2.41 -29.97 -0.24
CA GLY A 181 3.83 -29.61 -0.40
C GLY A 181 4.29 -28.50 0.53
N ALA A 182 3.47 -27.47 0.74
CA ALA A 182 3.75 -26.39 1.67
C ALA A 182 3.84 -26.87 3.13
N CYS A 183 2.97 -27.79 3.54
CA CYS A 183 3.04 -28.40 4.88
C CYS A 183 4.31 -29.26 5.07
N GLU A 184 4.74 -30.02 4.04
CA GLU A 184 6.02 -30.74 4.09
C GLU A 184 7.20 -29.74 4.29
N ILE A 185 7.23 -28.64 3.55
CA ILE A 185 8.26 -27.60 3.66
C ILE A 185 8.18 -26.88 5.01
N ALA A 186 6.98 -26.57 5.49
CA ALA A 186 6.73 -25.96 6.79
C ALA A 186 7.38 -26.77 7.92
N ILE A 187 7.18 -28.08 7.90
CA ILE A 187 7.77 -29.00 8.88
C ILE A 187 9.30 -29.04 8.72
N ALA A 188 9.80 -29.20 7.49
CA ALA A 188 11.24 -29.35 7.22
C ALA A 188 12.05 -28.08 7.59
N CYS A 189 11.47 -26.89 7.45
CA CYS A 189 12.11 -25.61 7.72
C CYS A 189 11.67 -24.95 9.04
N SER A 190 10.71 -25.52 9.76
CA SER A 190 10.07 -24.90 10.93
C SER A 190 9.50 -23.51 10.60
N ILE A 191 8.87 -23.37 9.43
CA ILE A 191 8.18 -22.15 8.99
C ILE A 191 6.69 -22.30 9.34
N PRO A 192 6.07 -21.31 10.02
CA PRO A 192 4.63 -21.37 10.30
C PRO A 192 3.78 -21.23 9.05
N VAL A 193 2.60 -21.86 9.05
CA VAL A 193 1.58 -21.73 8.01
C VAL A 193 0.48 -20.77 8.45
N VAL A 194 -0.20 -20.12 7.52
CA VAL A 194 -1.34 -19.24 7.80
C VAL A 194 -2.44 -19.38 6.76
N ALA A 195 -3.69 -19.46 7.21
CA ALA A 195 -4.87 -19.52 6.33
C ALA A 195 -5.32 -18.12 5.90
N THR A 196 -5.59 -17.95 4.61
CA THR A 196 -6.25 -16.78 4.02
C THR A 196 -7.33 -17.19 3.03
N ASN A 197 -8.19 -16.26 2.61
CA ASN A 197 -9.22 -16.52 1.60
C ASN A 197 -9.07 -15.68 0.33
N ASP A 198 -8.03 -14.86 0.22
CA ASP A 198 -7.78 -13.99 -0.94
C ASP A 198 -9.07 -13.27 -1.41
N VAL A 199 -9.71 -12.53 -0.49
CA VAL A 199 -11.06 -11.97 -0.65
C VAL A 199 -11.10 -10.93 -1.77
N ARG A 200 -12.05 -11.10 -2.72
CA ARG A 200 -12.23 -10.25 -3.90
C ARG A 200 -13.62 -9.61 -3.98
N PHE A 201 -14.60 -10.14 -3.26
CA PHE A 201 -15.98 -9.65 -3.18
C PHE A 201 -16.58 -9.96 -1.81
N LEU A 202 -17.71 -9.31 -1.47
CA LEU A 202 -18.29 -9.44 -0.13
C LEU A 202 -19.13 -10.71 0.00
N GLU A 203 -20.01 -10.96 -0.94
CA GLU A 203 -20.93 -12.08 -0.93
C GLU A 203 -20.64 -13.01 -2.11
N ALA A 204 -20.96 -14.30 -1.98
CA ALA A 204 -20.77 -15.27 -3.07
C ALA A 204 -21.50 -14.85 -4.35
N ASP A 205 -22.69 -14.26 -4.23
CA ASP A 205 -23.50 -13.78 -5.35
C ASP A 205 -22.87 -12.59 -6.12
N ASP A 206 -21.87 -11.94 -5.57
CA ASP A 206 -21.12 -10.86 -6.24
C ASP A 206 -20.13 -11.38 -7.29
N PHE A 207 -19.92 -12.68 -7.37
CA PHE A 207 -18.96 -13.32 -8.29
C PHE A 207 -19.21 -12.95 -9.76
N ASP A 208 -20.45 -13.04 -10.23
CA ASP A 208 -20.78 -12.71 -11.62
C ASP A 208 -20.48 -11.24 -11.98
N ALA A 209 -20.72 -10.33 -11.04
CA ALA A 209 -20.39 -8.91 -11.20
C ALA A 209 -18.88 -8.69 -11.26
N HIS A 210 -18.11 -9.40 -10.42
CA HIS A 210 -16.65 -9.39 -10.43
C HIS A 210 -16.09 -9.94 -11.75
N GLU A 211 -16.59 -11.08 -12.23
CA GLU A 211 -16.20 -11.68 -13.51
C GLU A 211 -16.50 -10.75 -14.70
N ALA A 212 -17.65 -10.08 -14.69
CA ALA A 212 -17.97 -9.09 -15.72
C ALA A 212 -16.94 -7.93 -15.75
N ARG A 213 -16.50 -7.48 -14.58
CA ARG A 213 -15.46 -6.43 -14.43
C ARG A 213 -14.12 -6.90 -15.02
N LEU A 214 -13.69 -8.12 -14.71
CA LEU A 214 -12.49 -8.73 -15.29
C LEU A 214 -12.58 -8.82 -16.82
N CYS A 215 -13.74 -9.25 -17.35
CA CYS A 215 -13.95 -9.33 -18.79
C CYS A 215 -13.86 -7.98 -19.49
N ILE A 216 -14.41 -6.92 -18.90
CA ILE A 216 -14.31 -5.56 -19.44
C ILE A 216 -12.84 -5.13 -19.55
N GLN A 217 -12.05 -5.36 -18.52
CA GLN A 217 -10.62 -5.01 -18.53
C GLN A 217 -9.81 -5.81 -19.56
N GLN A 218 -10.09 -7.10 -19.67
CA GLN A 218 -9.34 -8.01 -20.55
C GLN A 218 -9.82 -7.98 -22.01
N GLY A 219 -10.90 -7.23 -22.30
CA GLY A 219 -11.50 -7.19 -23.64
C GLY A 219 -12.18 -8.51 -24.03
N HIS A 220 -12.65 -9.30 -23.04
CA HIS A 220 -13.37 -10.55 -23.26
C HIS A 220 -14.88 -10.40 -23.01
N VAL A 221 -15.65 -11.36 -23.47
CA VAL A 221 -17.07 -11.54 -23.10
C VAL A 221 -17.20 -12.71 -22.11
N LEU A 222 -18.17 -12.63 -21.20
CA LEU A 222 -18.40 -13.67 -20.19
C LEU A 222 -18.56 -15.08 -20.77
N ALA A 223 -19.18 -15.17 -21.95
CA ALA A 223 -19.45 -16.45 -22.63
C ALA A 223 -18.25 -17.01 -23.42
N ASP A 224 -17.09 -16.34 -23.46
CA ASP A 224 -15.91 -16.86 -24.19
C ASP A 224 -15.30 -18.06 -23.44
N PRO A 225 -15.37 -19.30 -24.03
CA PRO A 225 -14.85 -20.49 -23.38
C PRO A 225 -13.31 -20.52 -23.26
N ARG A 226 -12.61 -19.63 -23.99
CA ARG A 226 -11.13 -19.56 -23.95
C ARG A 226 -10.63 -18.68 -22.80
N ARG A 227 -11.52 -18.01 -22.10
CA ARG A 227 -11.20 -17.15 -20.99
C ARG A 227 -10.62 -17.95 -19.83
N GLN A 228 -9.49 -17.53 -19.31
CA GLN A 228 -8.96 -18.10 -18.07
C GLN A 228 -9.74 -17.53 -16.88
N LYS A 229 -10.34 -18.40 -16.09
CA LYS A 229 -10.92 -18.04 -14.80
C LYS A 229 -9.81 -17.99 -13.76
N LEU A 230 -9.42 -16.78 -13.37
CA LEU A 230 -8.36 -16.54 -12.40
C LEU A 230 -8.86 -16.51 -10.96
N VAL A 231 -10.16 -16.29 -10.78
CA VAL A 231 -10.85 -16.14 -9.50
C VAL A 231 -11.97 -17.18 -9.43
N SER A 232 -12.28 -17.65 -8.25
CA SER A 232 -13.38 -18.59 -7.99
C SER A 232 -14.50 -17.93 -7.17
N GLU A 233 -15.66 -18.56 -7.16
CA GLU A 233 -16.83 -18.15 -6.35
C GLU A 233 -16.55 -18.18 -4.83
N GLN A 234 -15.47 -18.84 -4.41
CA GLN A 234 -15.11 -19.02 -3.01
C GLN A 234 -14.31 -17.85 -2.42
N GLN A 235 -13.93 -16.85 -3.22
CA GLN A 235 -13.11 -15.73 -2.79
C GLN A 235 -13.95 -14.56 -2.23
N TYR A 236 -15.09 -14.88 -1.60
CA TYR A 236 -15.90 -13.90 -0.85
C TYR A 236 -15.44 -13.76 0.60
N LEU A 237 -15.96 -12.74 1.30
CA LEU A 237 -15.66 -12.49 2.71
C LEU A 237 -16.37 -13.54 3.59
N LYS A 238 -15.74 -14.71 3.74
CA LYS A 238 -16.25 -15.80 4.58
C LYS A 238 -16.32 -15.40 6.05
N SER A 239 -17.28 -15.96 6.80
CA SER A 239 -17.31 -15.79 8.25
C SER A 239 -16.11 -16.46 8.92
N ALA A 240 -15.81 -16.09 10.16
CA ALA A 240 -14.77 -16.73 10.94
C ALA A 240 -15.04 -18.23 11.17
N ASP A 241 -16.30 -18.61 11.34
CA ASP A 241 -16.69 -20.01 11.55
C ASP A 241 -16.53 -20.83 10.29
N ASP A 242 -16.87 -20.29 9.09
CA ASP A 242 -16.62 -20.93 7.81
C ASP A 242 -15.13 -21.19 7.57
N MET A 243 -14.28 -20.22 7.91
CA MET A 243 -12.83 -20.38 7.78
C MET A 243 -12.27 -21.41 8.76
N ILE A 244 -12.77 -21.47 9.98
CA ILE A 244 -12.39 -22.49 10.99
C ILE A 244 -12.81 -23.89 10.52
N GLU A 245 -14.00 -24.05 9.96
CA GLU A 245 -14.46 -25.32 9.39
C GLU A 245 -13.63 -25.74 8.19
N LEU A 246 -13.35 -24.78 7.27
CA LEU A 246 -12.58 -25.02 6.04
C LEU A 246 -11.14 -25.51 6.31
N PHE A 247 -10.51 -25.04 7.40
CA PHE A 247 -9.16 -25.44 7.81
C PHE A 247 -9.14 -26.26 9.10
N SER A 248 -10.21 -27.01 9.38
CA SER A 248 -10.33 -27.84 10.59
C SER A 248 -9.25 -28.92 10.72
N ASP A 249 -8.66 -29.35 9.61
CA ASP A 249 -7.51 -30.26 9.54
C ASP A 249 -6.15 -29.59 9.80
N ILE A 250 -6.06 -28.25 9.68
CA ILE A 250 -4.84 -27.45 9.91
C ILE A 250 -5.14 -26.27 10.84
N PRO A 251 -5.62 -26.49 12.07
CA PRO A 251 -6.10 -25.44 12.95
C PRO A 251 -5.04 -24.39 13.31
N VAL A 252 -3.77 -24.77 13.30
CA VAL A 252 -2.65 -23.84 13.53
C VAL A 252 -2.59 -22.72 12.48
N ALA A 253 -3.05 -22.97 11.25
CA ALA A 253 -3.08 -21.94 10.21
C ALA A 253 -4.12 -20.84 10.53
N ILE A 254 -5.22 -21.19 11.19
CA ILE A 254 -6.25 -20.27 11.68
C ILE A 254 -5.72 -19.48 12.89
N ASP A 255 -5.10 -20.16 13.86
CA ASP A 255 -4.56 -19.49 15.04
C ASP A 255 -3.46 -18.48 14.67
N ASN A 256 -2.62 -18.81 13.69
CA ASN A 256 -1.56 -17.92 13.20
C ASN A 256 -2.09 -16.64 12.54
N ALA A 257 -3.30 -16.64 11.96
CA ALA A 257 -3.91 -15.41 11.45
C ALA A 257 -4.16 -14.39 12.58
N VAL A 258 -4.57 -14.87 13.75
CA VAL A 258 -4.76 -14.03 14.94
C VAL A 258 -3.41 -13.58 15.52
N GLU A 259 -2.41 -14.46 15.56
CA GLU A 259 -1.07 -14.12 16.05
C GLU A 259 -0.40 -13.05 15.16
N ILE A 260 -0.53 -13.14 13.85
CA ILE A 260 -0.08 -12.10 12.92
C ILE A 260 -0.81 -10.79 13.21
N ALA A 261 -2.14 -10.84 13.38
CA ALA A 261 -2.93 -9.65 13.69
C ALA A 261 -2.47 -8.94 14.98
N LYS A 262 -2.04 -9.67 16.00
CA LYS A 262 -1.47 -9.11 17.24
C LYS A 262 -0.13 -8.41 17.00
N ARG A 263 0.67 -8.89 16.04
CA ARG A 263 2.00 -8.35 15.69
C ARG A 263 1.93 -7.09 14.83
N CYS A 264 0.81 -6.81 14.16
CA CYS A 264 0.62 -5.64 13.29
C CYS A 264 0.06 -4.47 14.11
N ASN A 265 0.87 -3.45 14.44
CA ASN A 265 0.51 -2.37 15.35
C ASN A 265 0.87 -0.98 14.78
N LEU A 266 0.50 -0.72 13.53
CA LEU A 266 0.70 0.59 12.90
C LEU A 266 -0.30 1.61 13.47
N THR A 267 0.22 2.77 13.87
CA THR A 267 -0.59 3.95 14.20
C THR A 267 -0.33 5.05 13.19
N LEU A 268 -1.38 5.55 12.55
CA LEU A 268 -1.30 6.67 11.62
C LEU A 268 -1.63 7.98 12.33
N ASN A 269 -0.74 8.97 12.21
CA ASN A 269 -0.98 10.33 12.67
C ASN A 269 -1.82 11.06 11.60
N LEU A 270 -3.13 11.14 11.82
CA LEU A 270 -4.07 11.78 10.90
C LEU A 270 -4.54 13.12 11.44
N GLY A 271 -4.85 14.05 10.53
CA GLY A 271 -5.46 15.34 10.89
C GLY A 271 -4.47 16.44 11.27
N GLN A 272 -3.17 16.18 11.20
CA GLN A 272 -2.14 17.22 11.29
C GLN A 272 -1.63 17.55 9.90
N PRO A 273 -1.79 18.82 9.44
CA PRO A 273 -1.20 19.22 8.16
C PRO A 273 0.32 19.21 8.28
N VAL A 274 0.99 18.58 7.36
CA VAL A 274 2.45 18.59 7.22
C VAL A 274 2.76 19.30 5.91
N LEU A 275 3.42 20.45 6.01
CA LEU A 275 3.96 21.16 4.85
C LEU A 275 5.40 20.67 4.60
N PRO A 276 5.81 20.53 3.33
CA PRO A 276 7.22 20.29 3.03
C PRO A 276 8.10 21.44 3.54
N ASP A 277 9.29 21.12 4.01
CA ASP A 277 10.28 22.14 4.37
C ASP A 277 10.80 22.78 3.07
N PHE A 278 10.66 24.09 2.97
CA PHE A 278 11.24 24.85 1.86
C PHE A 278 12.75 25.00 2.05
N PRO A 279 13.60 24.72 1.04
CA PRO A 279 15.04 24.93 1.16
C PRO A 279 15.36 26.43 1.29
N ILE A 280 15.92 26.80 2.43
CA ILE A 280 16.34 28.17 2.74
C ILE A 280 17.87 28.27 2.83
N PRO A 281 18.49 29.44 2.55
CA PRO A 281 19.92 29.65 2.73
C PRO A 281 20.35 29.44 4.17
N GLU A 282 21.60 28.98 4.37
CA GLU A 282 22.19 28.81 5.69
C GLU A 282 22.21 30.13 6.45
N GLY A 283 21.79 30.09 7.73
CA GLY A 283 21.80 31.24 8.64
C GLY A 283 20.55 32.12 8.58
N MET A 284 19.55 31.77 7.76
CA MET A 284 18.24 32.44 7.74
C MET A 284 17.15 31.53 8.30
N THR A 285 16.10 32.14 8.86
CA THR A 285 14.86 31.47 9.13
C THR A 285 13.94 31.52 7.90
N GLU A 286 12.96 30.60 7.82
CA GLU A 286 11.96 30.58 6.75
C GLU A 286 11.24 31.94 6.62
N THR A 287 10.88 32.53 7.74
CA THR A 287 10.22 33.83 7.77
C THR A 287 11.14 34.96 7.24
N GLU A 288 12.40 34.98 7.64
CA GLU A 288 13.36 35.98 7.14
C GLU A 288 13.58 35.87 5.64
N PHE A 289 13.73 34.64 5.14
CA PHE A 289 13.86 34.41 3.71
C PHE A 289 12.59 34.83 2.91
N PHE A 290 11.41 34.53 3.46
CA PHE A 290 10.14 34.96 2.87
C PHE A 290 10.03 36.49 2.76
N TYR A 291 10.38 37.22 3.80
CA TYR A 291 10.41 38.69 3.79
C TYR A 291 11.41 39.24 2.76
N ALA A 292 12.62 38.69 2.74
CA ALA A 292 13.68 39.13 1.82
C ALA A 292 13.25 38.91 0.36
N SER A 293 12.74 37.69 0.02
CA SER A 293 12.29 37.36 -1.33
C SER A 293 11.13 38.25 -1.81
N ALA A 294 10.19 38.55 -0.92
CA ALA A 294 9.05 39.40 -1.26
C ALA A 294 9.47 40.88 -1.44
N GLN A 295 10.43 41.36 -0.64
CA GLN A 295 11.00 42.70 -0.81
C GLN A 295 11.79 42.83 -2.11
N GLU A 296 12.60 41.82 -2.47
CA GLU A 296 13.33 41.79 -3.72
C GLU A 296 12.35 41.80 -4.93
N GLY A 297 11.30 40.97 -4.87
CA GLY A 297 10.24 40.99 -5.89
C GLY A 297 9.54 42.31 -6.03
N LEU A 298 9.31 43.05 -4.92
CA LEU A 298 8.73 44.40 -4.99
C LEU A 298 9.70 45.39 -5.66
N GLU A 299 11.01 45.33 -5.38
CA GLU A 299 12.01 46.17 -6.04
C GLU A 299 12.01 45.96 -7.57
N VAL A 300 12.05 44.70 -7.99
CA VAL A 300 11.99 44.36 -9.41
C VAL A 300 10.74 44.97 -10.03
N ARG A 301 9.58 44.78 -9.41
CA ARG A 301 8.29 45.21 -9.94
C ARG A 301 8.15 46.73 -10.01
N LEU A 302 8.67 47.44 -8.99
CA LEU A 302 8.66 48.92 -8.99
C LEU A 302 9.59 49.49 -10.06
N ASN A 303 10.75 48.89 -10.30
CA ASN A 303 11.65 49.27 -11.39
C ASN A 303 11.06 49.07 -12.80
N GLU A 304 10.20 48.08 -12.96
CA GLU A 304 9.49 47.81 -14.24
C GLU A 304 8.35 48.81 -14.50
N LEU A 305 7.67 49.22 -13.43
CA LEU A 305 6.45 50.03 -13.52
C LEU A 305 6.68 51.52 -13.51
N TYR A 306 7.77 51.97 -12.84
CA TYR A 306 7.97 53.37 -12.57
C TYR A 306 9.42 53.82 -12.85
N ASP A 307 9.59 55.11 -13.15
CA ASP A 307 10.93 55.75 -13.16
C ASP A 307 11.39 55.99 -11.72
N THR A 308 12.27 55.13 -11.23
CA THR A 308 12.77 55.19 -9.86
C THR A 308 13.68 56.39 -9.58
N SER A 309 14.09 57.14 -10.62
CA SER A 309 14.86 58.39 -10.49
C SER A 309 13.99 59.62 -10.35
N ALA A 310 12.68 59.52 -10.48
CA ALA A 310 11.73 60.62 -10.38
C ALA A 310 11.68 61.21 -8.96
N GLU A 311 11.63 62.55 -8.81
CA GLU A 311 11.59 63.23 -7.52
C GLU A 311 10.41 62.80 -6.63
N ASN A 312 9.30 62.37 -7.17
CA ASN A 312 8.10 61.91 -6.46
C ASN A 312 8.07 60.39 -6.25
N PHE A 313 9.15 59.64 -6.59
CA PHE A 313 9.13 58.17 -6.50
C PHE A 313 8.94 57.68 -5.05
N ALA A 314 9.48 58.39 -4.06
CA ALA A 314 9.30 58.01 -2.65
C ALA A 314 7.79 58.02 -2.24
N ASP A 315 7.01 58.99 -2.72
CA ASP A 315 5.60 59.06 -2.43
C ASP A 315 4.80 57.97 -3.17
N ILE A 316 5.23 57.60 -4.37
CA ILE A 316 4.64 56.50 -5.14
C ILE A 316 4.92 55.14 -4.47
N ARG A 317 6.15 54.93 -3.96
CA ARG A 317 6.61 53.71 -3.34
C ARG A 317 5.94 53.41 -1.98
N LYS A 318 5.73 54.46 -1.16
CA LYS A 318 5.24 54.29 0.21
C LYS A 318 3.97 53.44 0.36
N PRO A 319 2.90 53.60 -0.45
CA PRO A 319 1.72 52.73 -0.36
C PRO A 319 2.04 51.26 -0.62
N TYR A 320 3.01 50.93 -1.48
CA TYR A 320 3.41 49.56 -1.78
C TYR A 320 4.18 48.95 -0.59
N ASP A 321 5.12 49.71 0.01
CA ASP A 321 5.87 49.26 1.18
C ASP A 321 4.93 49.02 2.38
N ASP A 322 4.01 49.95 2.64
CA ASP A 322 3.03 49.82 3.73
C ASP A 322 2.12 48.60 3.54
N ARG A 323 1.70 48.35 2.30
CA ARG A 323 0.86 47.21 1.97
C ARG A 323 1.63 45.89 2.05
N LEU A 324 2.83 45.82 1.47
CA LEU A 324 3.67 44.62 1.52
C LEU A 324 3.95 44.21 2.96
N LYS A 325 4.37 45.16 3.78
CA LYS A 325 4.62 44.95 5.21
C LYS A 325 3.41 44.31 5.89
N ARG A 326 2.23 44.90 5.69
CA ARG A 326 1.00 44.41 6.32
C ARG A 326 0.69 42.99 5.88
N GLU A 327 0.83 42.65 4.58
CA GLU A 327 0.54 41.32 4.05
C GLU A 327 1.55 40.31 4.59
N LEU A 328 2.85 40.62 4.62
CA LEU A 328 3.87 39.74 5.14
C LEU A 328 3.67 39.44 6.64
N ASP A 329 3.37 40.52 7.44
CA ASP A 329 3.12 40.38 8.87
C ASP A 329 1.92 39.44 9.14
N VAL A 330 0.83 39.51 8.35
CA VAL A 330 -0.33 38.65 8.47
C VAL A 330 0.02 37.20 8.11
N ILE A 331 0.74 36.98 7.01
CA ILE A 331 1.14 35.62 6.58
C ILE A 331 2.07 34.99 7.60
N ALA A 332 3.05 35.75 8.12
CA ALA A 332 3.96 35.29 9.14
C ALA A 332 3.24 34.94 10.45
N GLN A 333 2.31 35.82 10.90
CA GLN A 333 1.49 35.57 12.08
C GLN A 333 0.61 34.32 11.97
N MET A 334 0.15 33.99 10.78
CA MET A 334 -0.63 32.79 10.51
C MET A 334 0.22 31.50 10.36
N GLY A 335 1.57 31.63 10.32
CA GLY A 335 2.49 30.49 10.20
C GLY A 335 2.55 29.87 8.80
N PHE A 336 2.32 30.66 7.75
CA PHE A 336 2.32 30.20 6.35
C PHE A 336 3.44 30.73 5.43
N PRO A 337 4.61 31.24 5.92
CA PRO A 337 5.68 31.69 5.04
C PRO A 337 6.13 30.59 4.06
N GLY A 338 6.39 29.35 4.55
CA GLY A 338 6.81 28.23 3.72
C GLY A 338 5.81 27.85 2.65
N TYR A 339 4.51 27.92 2.96
CA TYR A 339 3.47 27.66 1.96
C TYR A 339 3.55 28.65 0.79
N PHE A 340 3.76 29.94 1.07
CA PHE A 340 3.90 30.95 0.02
C PHE A 340 5.19 30.78 -0.77
N LEU A 341 6.29 30.42 -0.14
CA LEU A 341 7.56 30.11 -0.81
C LEU A 341 7.42 28.91 -1.77
N ILE A 342 6.74 27.84 -1.34
CA ILE A 342 6.44 26.69 -2.19
C ILE A 342 5.57 27.11 -3.40
N CYS A 343 4.54 27.92 -3.17
CA CYS A 343 3.69 28.42 -4.24
C CYS A 343 4.46 29.29 -5.25
N LEU A 344 5.39 30.10 -4.78
CA LEU A 344 6.25 30.93 -5.63
C LEU A 344 7.10 30.07 -6.56
N LEU A 345 7.74 29.03 -6.04
CA LEU A 345 8.55 28.08 -6.83
C LEU A 345 7.70 27.42 -7.92
N TYR A 346 6.52 26.96 -7.55
CA TYR A 346 5.62 26.29 -8.51
C TYR A 346 5.14 27.19 -9.64
N THR A 347 4.94 28.48 -9.36
CA THR A 347 4.51 29.45 -10.39
C THR A 347 5.66 29.92 -11.26
N SER A 348 6.92 29.91 -10.76
CA SER A 348 8.11 30.23 -11.54
C SER A 348 8.43 29.12 -12.53
N ASP A 349 8.46 27.85 -12.10
CA ASP A 349 8.74 26.70 -12.96
C ASP A 349 7.68 26.56 -14.09
N ALA A 350 6.40 26.82 -13.78
CA ALA A 350 5.34 26.78 -14.79
C ALA A 350 5.40 27.93 -15.82
N ALA A 351 6.17 28.98 -15.58
CA ALA A 351 6.35 30.10 -16.50
C ALA A 351 7.55 29.87 -17.44
N ASP A 352 8.46 28.95 -17.09
CA ASP A 352 9.67 28.61 -17.85
C ASP A 352 9.46 27.41 -18.81
N GLU A 353 8.34 26.66 -18.70
CA GLU A 353 7.86 25.66 -19.65
C GLU A 353 6.92 26.26 -20.72
#